data_61bc83823ec099910ac4f89d23baf03c
#
_entry.id   61bc83823ec099910ac4f89d23baf03c
#
_cell.length_a   1.000
_cell.length_b   1.000
_cell.length_c   1.000
_cell.angle_alpha   90.00
_cell.angle_beta   90.00
_cell.angle_gamma   90.00
#
_symmetry.space_group_name_H-M   'P 1'
#
loop_
_entity.id
_entity.type
_entity.pdbx_description
1 polymer ?
#
loop_
_entity_poly.entity_id
_entity_poly.type
_entity_poly.pdbx_seq_one_letter_code
_entity_poly.pdbx_strand_id
1 'polypeptide(L)'
;DVVATEVKKLGGGLFIESTPGRGARFTIRLPFTLAITQALIVRVHDELYALPVATVEGVARLQRAEIERHLAEEHATFEYGGQQYRFQHLGNFLGSGPSVLPESDAALPVILVRAGEHSTALVTDELVGSREIVVKSVGPQVASVRGISGATILGDGRIVIILDMGALVRSEWRARTAEATVRPTRDERIFAMVVDDSITVRRVTQRLLERNGMRVLTAKDGVEAMALLQDHVPDVILLDIEMPRMDGY
;
A
#
# COMPACT_ATOMS: atom_id res chain seq x y z
N ASP A 1 15.86 -4.29 -27.76
CA ASP A 1 15.44 -4.18 -26.35
C ASP A 1 14.67 -2.89 -26.02
N VAL A 2 15.09 -1.71 -26.52
CA VAL A 2 14.41 -0.44 -26.23
C VAL A 2 12.93 -0.47 -26.65
N VAL A 3 12.62 -0.92 -27.87
CA VAL A 3 11.23 -1.01 -28.37
C VAL A 3 10.38 -1.96 -27.52
N ALA A 4 10.91 -3.11 -27.15
CA ALA A 4 10.19 -4.06 -26.30
C ALA A 4 9.90 -3.48 -24.91
N THR A 5 10.84 -2.72 -24.36
CA THR A 5 10.69 -2.04 -23.07
C THR A 5 9.63 -0.94 -23.15
N GLU A 6 9.64 -0.11 -24.19
CA GLU A 6 8.65 0.96 -24.37
C GLU A 6 7.24 0.39 -24.62
N VAL A 7 7.12 -0.66 -25.44
CA VAL A 7 5.84 -1.34 -25.66
C VAL A 7 5.28 -1.92 -24.35
N LYS A 8 6.13 -2.53 -23.51
CA LYS A 8 5.73 -3.04 -22.18
C LYS A 8 5.31 -1.91 -21.23
N LYS A 9 6.01 -0.77 -21.23
CA LYS A 9 5.61 0.41 -20.42
C LYS A 9 4.22 0.93 -20.81
N LEU A 10 3.84 0.78 -22.07
CA LEU A 10 2.51 1.13 -22.58
C LEU A 10 1.46 0.03 -22.33
N GLY A 11 1.81 -1.01 -21.58
CA GLY A 11 0.92 -2.15 -21.29
C GLY A 11 0.72 -3.09 -22.48
N GLY A 12 1.57 -2.99 -23.50
CA GLY A 12 1.49 -3.80 -24.73
C GLY A 12 2.42 -5.00 -24.76
N GLY A 13 2.38 -5.74 -25.86
CA GLY A 13 3.25 -6.87 -26.16
C GLY A 13 3.88 -6.76 -27.54
N LEU A 14 5.15 -7.17 -27.67
CA LEU A 14 5.89 -7.31 -28.93
C LEU A 14 6.09 -8.80 -29.21
N PHE A 15 5.65 -9.23 -30.39
CA PHE A 15 5.81 -10.60 -30.90
C PHE A 15 6.70 -10.56 -32.15
N ILE A 16 7.65 -11.47 -32.25
CA ILE A 16 8.61 -11.54 -33.36
C ILE A 16 8.52 -12.92 -33.94
N GLU A 17 8.27 -13.00 -35.25
CA GLU A 17 8.28 -14.21 -36.05
C GLU A 17 9.34 -14.06 -37.14
N SER A 18 10.23 -15.04 -37.31
CA SER A 18 11.24 -15.03 -38.36
C SER A 18 11.14 -16.29 -39.19
N THR A 19 11.15 -16.11 -40.53
CA THR A 19 11.15 -17.22 -41.49
C THR A 19 12.40 -17.11 -42.35
N PRO A 20 13.32 -18.08 -42.36
CA PRO A 20 14.50 -18.07 -43.17
C PRO A 20 14.18 -17.85 -44.66
N GLY A 21 14.88 -16.90 -45.29
CA GLY A 21 14.65 -16.52 -46.68
C GLY A 21 13.37 -15.70 -46.98
N ARG A 22 12.52 -15.43 -45.96
CA ARG A 22 11.29 -14.65 -46.12
C ARG A 22 11.23 -13.41 -45.20
N GLY A 23 12.23 -13.25 -44.33
CA GLY A 23 12.33 -12.08 -43.45
C GLY A 23 11.75 -12.28 -42.06
N ALA A 24 11.53 -11.19 -41.34
CA ALA A 24 10.97 -11.17 -40.01
C ALA A 24 9.69 -10.29 -39.92
N ARG A 25 8.73 -10.76 -39.12
CA ARG A 25 7.49 -10.04 -38.83
C ARG A 25 7.53 -9.59 -37.37
N PHE A 26 7.32 -8.31 -37.17
CA PHE A 26 7.16 -7.69 -35.84
C PHE A 26 5.70 -7.34 -35.64
N THR A 27 5.06 -7.92 -34.62
CA THR A 27 3.68 -7.64 -34.27
C THR A 27 3.65 -6.92 -32.92
N ILE A 28 3.23 -5.66 -32.91
CA ILE A 28 3.04 -4.86 -31.69
C ILE A 28 1.54 -4.86 -31.37
N ARG A 29 1.19 -5.32 -30.17
CA ARG A 29 -0.16 -5.22 -29.63
C ARG A 29 -0.15 -4.19 -28.52
N LEU A 30 -0.89 -3.11 -28.68
CA LEU A 30 -1.07 -2.07 -27.66
C LEU A 30 -2.54 -2.06 -27.21
N PRO A 31 -2.81 -1.86 -25.91
CA PRO A 31 -4.19 -1.60 -25.49
C PRO A 31 -4.67 -0.31 -26.14
N PHE A 32 -5.78 -0.37 -26.87
CA PHE A 32 -6.32 0.76 -27.62
C PHE A 32 -7.02 1.79 -26.70
N THR A 33 -7.30 1.42 -25.47
CA THR A 33 -7.99 2.27 -24.48
C THR A 33 -7.04 2.64 -23.38
N LEU A 34 -6.88 3.93 -23.11
CA LEU A 34 -6.52 4.39 -21.78
C LEU A 34 -7.49 3.68 -20.82
N ALA A 35 -6.96 3.02 -19.79
CA ALA A 35 -7.81 2.41 -18.77
C ALA A 35 -8.51 3.54 -18.01
N ILE A 36 -9.61 4.03 -18.59
CA ILE A 36 -10.46 5.05 -17.96
C ILE A 36 -11.40 4.31 -17.01
N THR A 37 -11.48 4.75 -15.79
CA THR A 37 -12.41 4.22 -14.80
C THR A 37 -13.04 5.37 -14.01
N GLN A 38 -14.26 5.14 -13.52
CA GLN A 38 -14.90 6.02 -12.56
C GLN A 38 -14.34 5.73 -11.18
N ALA A 39 -13.95 6.77 -10.44
CA ALA A 39 -13.48 6.65 -9.07
C ALA A 39 -14.09 7.72 -8.17
N LEU A 40 -14.32 7.37 -6.92
CA LEU A 40 -14.54 8.31 -5.84
C LEU A 40 -13.19 8.85 -5.38
N ILE A 41 -13.05 10.16 -5.36
CA ILE A 41 -11.88 10.82 -4.78
C ILE A 41 -12.23 11.16 -3.33
N VAL A 42 -11.46 10.61 -2.41
CA VAL A 42 -11.62 10.82 -0.97
C VAL A 42 -10.36 11.44 -0.40
N ARG A 43 -10.52 12.16 0.73
CA ARG A 43 -9.41 12.69 1.51
C ARG A 43 -9.26 11.88 2.79
N VAL A 44 -8.02 11.60 3.13
CA VAL A 44 -7.62 11.05 4.43
C VAL A 44 -6.41 11.85 4.89
N HIS A 45 -6.55 12.57 5.99
CA HIS A 45 -5.59 13.59 6.42
C HIS A 45 -5.36 14.62 5.27
N ASP A 46 -4.12 14.82 4.88
CA ASP A 46 -3.76 15.75 3.79
C ASP A 46 -3.69 15.08 2.41
N GLU A 47 -3.89 13.75 2.34
CA GLU A 47 -3.70 12.96 1.12
C GLU A 47 -5.02 12.62 0.42
N LEU A 48 -4.97 12.56 -0.91
CA LEU A 48 -6.09 12.14 -1.75
C LEU A 48 -5.89 10.71 -2.23
N TYR A 49 -6.99 9.95 -2.21
CA TYR A 49 -7.04 8.57 -2.72
C TYR A 49 -8.20 8.41 -3.69
N ALA A 50 -8.02 7.55 -4.67
CA ALA A 50 -9.06 7.19 -5.64
C ALA A 50 -9.55 5.76 -5.37
N LEU A 51 -10.84 5.61 -5.13
CA LEU A 51 -11.51 4.32 -4.95
C LEU A 51 -12.31 4.01 -6.22
N PRO A 52 -11.99 2.94 -6.97
CA PRO A 52 -12.77 2.56 -8.14
C PRO A 52 -14.24 2.33 -7.79
N VAL A 53 -15.15 3.00 -8.47
CA VAL A 53 -16.61 2.90 -8.20
C VAL A 53 -17.12 1.47 -8.32
N ALA A 54 -16.49 0.64 -9.14
CA ALA A 54 -16.85 -0.76 -9.29
C ALA A 54 -16.77 -1.60 -7.99
N THR A 55 -16.03 -1.12 -6.99
CA THR A 55 -15.90 -1.77 -5.67
C THR A 55 -16.76 -1.12 -4.59
N VAL A 56 -17.44 -0.03 -4.91
CA VAL A 56 -18.26 0.75 -3.98
C VAL A 56 -19.73 0.35 -4.14
N GLU A 57 -20.36 -0.10 -3.07
CA GLU A 57 -21.78 -0.43 -3.04
C GLU A 57 -22.65 0.78 -2.69
N GLY A 58 -22.10 1.73 -1.94
CA GLY A 58 -22.83 2.92 -1.54
C GLY A 58 -22.00 3.90 -0.72
N VAL A 59 -22.61 5.02 -0.42
CA VAL A 59 -22.03 6.06 0.46
C VAL A 59 -23.08 6.45 1.48
N ALA A 60 -22.77 6.27 2.75
CA ALA A 60 -23.55 6.76 3.88
C ALA A 60 -22.91 8.04 4.44
N ARG A 61 -23.64 8.74 5.30
CA ARG A 61 -23.12 9.86 6.09
C ARG A 61 -23.51 9.68 7.54
N LEU A 62 -22.53 9.74 8.43
CA LEU A 62 -22.71 9.58 9.87
C LEU A 62 -22.23 10.81 10.62
N GLN A 63 -22.87 11.10 11.73
CA GLN A 63 -22.42 12.15 12.64
C GLN A 63 -21.14 11.70 13.36
N ARG A 64 -20.27 12.67 13.68
CA ARG A 64 -18.99 12.41 14.37
C ARG A 64 -19.16 11.54 15.61
N ALA A 65 -20.12 11.86 16.49
CA ALA A 65 -20.37 11.11 17.71
C ALA A 65 -20.77 9.64 17.47
N GLU A 66 -21.41 9.35 16.36
CA GLU A 66 -21.77 8.00 15.95
C GLU A 66 -20.54 7.22 15.44
N ILE A 67 -19.71 7.89 14.65
CA ILE A 67 -18.44 7.35 14.17
C ILE A 67 -17.50 7.03 15.35
N GLU A 68 -17.33 7.96 16.28
CA GLU A 68 -16.50 7.78 17.47
C GLU A 68 -16.96 6.58 18.31
N ARG A 69 -18.27 6.37 18.48
CA ARG A 69 -18.80 5.18 19.16
C ARG A 69 -18.43 3.89 18.44
N HIS A 70 -18.61 3.84 17.12
CA HIS A 70 -18.24 2.66 16.36
C HIS A 70 -16.73 2.41 16.40
N LEU A 71 -15.89 3.44 16.25
CA LEU A 71 -14.43 3.28 16.27
C LEU A 71 -13.87 2.90 17.65
N ALA A 72 -14.61 3.14 18.72
CA ALA A 72 -14.23 2.71 20.08
C ALA A 72 -14.40 1.19 20.30
N GLU A 73 -15.17 0.52 19.48
CA GLU A 73 -15.40 -0.92 19.55
C GLU A 73 -14.37 -1.67 18.69
N GLU A 74 -13.68 -2.65 19.25
CA GLU A 74 -12.62 -3.43 18.56
C GLU A 74 -13.12 -4.18 17.31
N HIS A 75 -14.42 -4.50 17.27
CA HIS A 75 -15.08 -5.22 16.17
C HIS A 75 -16.34 -4.52 15.69
N ALA A 76 -16.27 -3.20 15.56
CA ALA A 76 -17.41 -2.42 15.14
C ALA A 76 -18.00 -2.91 13.81
N THR A 77 -19.31 -3.02 13.79
CA THR A 77 -20.08 -3.33 12.58
C THR A 77 -21.08 -2.20 12.32
N PHE A 78 -21.36 -1.97 11.06
CA PHE A 78 -22.33 -1.01 10.59
C PHE A 78 -23.35 -1.72 9.71
N GLU A 79 -24.62 -1.60 10.03
CA GLU A 79 -25.70 -2.19 9.24
C GLU A 79 -26.22 -1.18 8.21
N TYR A 80 -26.23 -1.59 6.95
CA TYR A 80 -26.78 -0.79 5.85
C TYR A 80 -27.48 -1.69 4.85
N GLY A 81 -28.74 -1.38 4.55
CA GLY A 81 -29.52 -2.14 3.59
C GLY A 81 -29.76 -3.62 3.97
N GLY A 82 -29.77 -3.94 5.27
CA GLY A 82 -29.90 -5.32 5.77
C GLY A 82 -28.61 -6.13 5.70
N GLN A 83 -27.47 -5.48 5.43
CA GLN A 83 -26.17 -6.11 5.37
C GLN A 83 -25.23 -5.52 6.43
N GLN A 84 -24.41 -6.39 7.03
CA GLN A 84 -23.40 -6.01 8.00
C GLN A 84 -22.08 -5.68 7.31
N TYR A 85 -21.54 -4.49 7.59
CA TYR A 85 -20.24 -4.01 7.14
C TYR A 85 -19.34 -3.88 8.35
N ARG A 86 -18.10 -4.29 8.21
CA ARG A 86 -17.10 -3.97 9.21
C ARG A 86 -16.77 -2.48 9.15
N PHE A 87 -16.79 -1.82 10.32
CA PHE A 87 -16.63 -0.39 10.41
C PHE A 87 -15.19 0.00 10.78
N GLN A 88 -14.57 0.89 10.02
CA GLN A 88 -13.23 1.39 10.32
C GLN A 88 -12.89 2.68 9.56
N HIS A 89 -11.87 3.37 10.01
CA HIS A 89 -11.36 4.55 9.34
C HIS A 89 -10.39 4.17 8.22
N LEU A 90 -10.47 4.82 7.05
CA LEU A 90 -9.61 4.51 5.91
C LEU A 90 -8.12 4.73 6.22
N GLY A 91 -7.77 5.72 7.05
CA GLY A 91 -6.40 5.95 7.49
C GLY A 91 -5.80 4.76 8.24
N ASN A 92 -6.55 4.18 9.19
CA ASN A 92 -6.11 2.97 9.90
C ASN A 92 -5.98 1.78 8.94
N PHE A 93 -6.92 1.67 8.01
CA PHE A 93 -6.92 0.64 6.99
C PHE A 93 -5.68 0.71 6.07
N LEU A 94 -5.20 1.92 5.81
CA LEU A 94 -3.98 2.16 5.03
C LEU A 94 -2.70 2.15 5.86
N GLY A 95 -2.81 2.09 7.19
CA GLY A 95 -1.66 2.19 8.10
C GLY A 95 -1.05 3.59 8.18
N SER A 96 -1.82 4.63 7.82
CA SER A 96 -1.34 6.03 7.80
C SER A 96 -1.42 6.74 9.16
N GLY A 97 -1.55 6.00 10.25
CA GLY A 97 -1.57 6.54 11.61
C GLY A 97 -2.95 6.53 12.27
N PRO A 98 -3.06 7.07 13.49
CA PRO A 98 -4.30 7.06 14.25
C PRO A 98 -5.39 7.89 13.57
N SER A 99 -6.64 7.41 13.66
CA SER A 99 -7.80 8.10 13.11
C SER A 99 -8.08 9.38 13.91
N VAL A 100 -7.64 10.50 13.40
CA VAL A 100 -8.04 11.82 13.91
C VAL A 100 -9.18 12.32 13.03
N LEU A 101 -10.40 12.28 13.56
CA LEU A 101 -11.56 12.80 12.81
C LEU A 101 -11.48 14.34 12.72
N PRO A 102 -11.85 14.92 11.56
CA PRO A 102 -11.85 16.37 11.41
C PRO A 102 -12.75 17.05 12.48
N GLU A 103 -12.33 18.19 12.97
CA GLU A 103 -13.11 19.03 13.89
C GLU A 103 -14.23 19.75 13.10
N SER A 104 -15.29 19.02 12.79
CA SER A 104 -16.45 19.54 12.06
C SER A 104 -17.72 18.91 12.58
N ASP A 105 -18.79 19.71 12.69
CA ASP A 105 -20.14 19.23 13.00
C ASP A 105 -20.81 18.58 11.77
N ALA A 106 -20.18 18.65 10.61
CA ALA A 106 -20.72 18.04 9.40
C ALA A 106 -20.64 16.51 9.46
N ALA A 107 -21.67 15.86 8.95
CA ALA A 107 -21.66 14.39 8.82
C ALA A 107 -20.56 13.94 7.87
N LEU A 108 -19.72 13.01 8.32
CA LEU A 108 -18.60 12.46 7.56
C LEU A 108 -19.04 11.35 6.60
N PRO A 109 -18.40 11.23 5.44
CA PRO A 109 -18.72 10.19 4.48
C PRO A 109 -18.19 8.83 4.93
N VAL A 110 -19.03 7.81 4.76
CA VAL A 110 -18.73 6.40 5.00
C VAL A 110 -18.93 5.66 3.68
N ILE A 111 -17.84 5.14 3.13
CA ILE A 111 -17.86 4.44 1.85
C ILE A 111 -18.06 2.94 2.11
N LEU A 112 -19.10 2.38 1.53
CA LEU A 112 -19.42 0.96 1.64
C LEU A 112 -18.76 0.20 0.51
N VAL A 113 -17.87 -0.73 0.84
CA VAL A 113 -17.04 -1.48 -0.10
C VAL A 113 -17.25 -2.97 0.07
N ARG A 114 -17.33 -3.69 -1.04
CA ARG A 114 -17.38 -5.16 -1.05
C ARG A 114 -16.23 -5.76 -1.85
N ALA A 115 -15.65 -6.82 -1.31
CA ALA A 115 -14.66 -7.65 -1.99
C ALA A 115 -14.93 -9.14 -1.73
N GLY A 116 -15.67 -9.76 -2.64
CA GLY A 116 -16.17 -11.13 -2.47
C GLY A 116 -17.15 -11.22 -1.31
N GLU A 117 -16.86 -12.09 -0.34
CA GLU A 117 -17.69 -12.30 0.85
C GLU A 117 -17.50 -11.22 1.95
N HIS A 118 -16.56 -10.30 1.77
CA HIS A 118 -16.18 -9.33 2.79
C HIS A 118 -16.72 -7.94 2.47
N SER A 119 -17.42 -7.35 3.42
CA SER A 119 -18.01 -6.01 3.35
C SER A 119 -17.41 -5.11 4.41
N THR A 120 -16.97 -3.90 4.01
CA THR A 120 -16.31 -2.95 4.90
C THR A 120 -16.90 -1.55 4.69
N ALA A 121 -17.22 -0.86 5.78
CA ALA A 121 -17.64 0.52 5.82
C ALA A 121 -16.44 1.40 6.22
N LEU A 122 -15.95 2.22 5.31
CA LEU A 122 -14.74 3.01 5.46
C LEU A 122 -15.09 4.47 5.68
N VAL A 123 -14.79 4.98 6.88
CA VAL A 123 -14.88 6.42 7.17
C VAL A 123 -13.74 7.14 6.48
N THR A 124 -14.04 8.26 5.84
CA THR A 124 -13.06 9.16 5.25
C THR A 124 -13.31 10.59 5.76
N ASP A 125 -12.28 11.43 5.74
CA ASP A 125 -12.39 12.79 6.23
C ASP A 125 -13.26 13.64 5.31
N GLU A 126 -13.18 13.40 3.99
CA GLU A 126 -13.96 14.11 2.99
C GLU A 126 -14.19 13.25 1.75
N LEU A 127 -15.38 13.34 1.17
CA LEU A 127 -15.66 12.88 -0.19
C LEU A 127 -15.59 14.08 -1.13
N VAL A 128 -14.47 14.20 -1.86
CA VAL A 128 -14.23 15.30 -2.81
C VAL A 128 -15.16 15.20 -4.02
N GLY A 129 -15.47 13.99 -4.45
CA GLY A 129 -16.44 13.75 -5.54
C GLY A 129 -16.13 12.50 -6.36
N SER A 130 -16.95 12.27 -7.39
CA SER A 130 -16.74 11.20 -8.37
C SER A 130 -16.14 11.79 -9.65
N ARG A 131 -15.13 11.12 -10.22
CA ARG A 131 -14.45 11.56 -11.45
C ARG A 131 -14.08 10.38 -12.32
N GLU A 132 -14.02 10.62 -13.62
CA GLU A 132 -13.30 9.76 -14.55
C GLU A 132 -11.81 9.97 -14.38
N ILE A 133 -11.06 8.90 -14.23
CA ILE A 133 -9.62 8.92 -14.06
C ILE A 133 -8.95 7.99 -15.07
N VAL A 134 -7.76 8.40 -15.51
CA VAL A 134 -6.89 7.55 -16.32
C VAL A 134 -5.98 6.76 -15.39
N VAL A 135 -6.12 5.45 -15.40
CA VAL A 135 -5.26 4.57 -14.60
C VAL A 135 -3.89 4.46 -15.26
N LYS A 136 -2.85 4.89 -14.56
CA LYS A 136 -1.46 4.65 -14.93
C LYS A 136 -0.87 3.59 -14.02
N SER A 137 -0.19 2.61 -14.60
CA SER A 137 0.55 1.63 -13.82
C SER A 137 1.68 2.32 -13.04
N VAL A 138 1.82 1.95 -11.79
CA VAL A 138 2.98 2.36 -10.97
C VAL A 138 4.21 1.55 -11.36
N GLY A 139 5.39 2.15 -11.25
CA GLY A 139 6.65 1.49 -11.56
C GLY A 139 6.91 0.28 -10.64
N PRO A 140 7.89 -0.58 -11.00
CA PRO A 140 8.17 -1.81 -10.25
C PRO A 140 8.49 -1.57 -8.76
N GLN A 141 8.98 -0.40 -8.41
CA GLN A 141 9.29 0.00 -7.03
C GLN A 141 8.04 0.09 -6.15
N VAL A 142 6.90 0.44 -6.72
CA VAL A 142 5.62 0.60 -6.01
C VAL A 142 4.65 -0.55 -6.30
N ALA A 143 4.87 -1.30 -7.38
CA ALA A 143 4.01 -2.42 -7.78
C ALA A 143 3.95 -3.55 -6.73
N SER A 144 4.96 -3.65 -5.85
CA SER A 144 5.00 -4.59 -4.73
C SER A 144 4.18 -4.15 -3.51
N VAL A 145 3.78 -2.88 -3.44
CA VAL A 145 2.99 -2.35 -2.32
C VAL A 145 1.55 -2.86 -2.44
N ARG A 146 1.15 -3.68 -1.47
CA ARG A 146 -0.20 -4.25 -1.43
C ARG A 146 -1.24 -3.14 -1.26
N GLY A 147 -2.35 -3.27 -1.99
CA GLY A 147 -3.45 -2.31 -1.89
C GLY A 147 -3.35 -1.11 -2.82
N ILE A 148 -2.33 -1.04 -3.69
CA ILE A 148 -2.22 -0.03 -4.74
C ILE A 148 -2.46 -0.72 -6.09
N SER A 149 -3.43 -0.22 -6.87
CA SER A 149 -3.70 -0.70 -8.24
C SER A 149 -3.07 0.19 -9.32
N GLY A 150 -2.73 1.42 -8.96
CA GLY A 150 -2.18 2.38 -9.90
C GLY A 150 -2.11 3.79 -9.33
N ALA A 151 -1.89 4.75 -10.21
CA ALA A 151 -1.98 6.17 -9.90
C ALA A 151 -2.68 6.92 -11.03
N THR A 152 -3.19 8.09 -10.73
CA THR A 152 -3.75 9.02 -11.71
C THR A 152 -3.23 10.43 -11.47
N ILE A 153 -3.38 11.29 -12.46
CA ILE A 153 -3.09 12.72 -12.33
C ILE A 153 -4.41 13.45 -12.52
N LEU A 154 -4.81 14.20 -11.51
CA LEU A 154 -6.01 15.04 -11.58
C LEU A 154 -5.77 16.26 -12.49
N GLY A 155 -6.85 16.96 -12.86
CA GLY A 155 -6.78 18.14 -13.73
C GLY A 155 -5.99 19.32 -13.13
N ASP A 156 -5.75 19.33 -11.84
CA ASP A 156 -4.91 20.30 -11.13
C ASP A 156 -3.43 19.88 -11.01
N GLY A 157 -3.05 18.74 -11.64
CA GLY A 157 -1.70 18.20 -11.66
C GLY A 157 -1.33 17.34 -10.45
N ARG A 158 -2.20 17.19 -9.46
CA ARG A 158 -1.94 16.31 -8.29
C ARG A 158 -1.95 14.85 -8.69
N ILE A 159 -0.96 14.11 -8.17
CA ILE A 159 -0.91 12.66 -8.30
C ILE A 159 -1.77 12.05 -7.20
N VAL A 160 -2.65 11.14 -7.56
CA VAL A 160 -3.56 10.43 -6.64
C VAL A 160 -3.36 8.93 -6.80
N ILE A 161 -3.17 8.26 -5.68
CA ILE A 161 -3.03 6.80 -5.63
C ILE A 161 -4.41 6.15 -5.78
N ILE A 162 -4.48 5.16 -6.66
CA ILE A 162 -5.69 4.34 -6.87
C ILE A 162 -5.58 3.10 -6.00
N LEU A 163 -6.53 2.91 -5.11
CA LEU A 163 -6.55 1.80 -4.17
C LEU A 163 -7.13 0.52 -4.81
N ASP A 164 -6.50 -0.62 -4.57
CA ASP A 164 -7.10 -1.94 -4.78
C ASP A 164 -7.88 -2.36 -3.53
N MET A 165 -9.13 -1.93 -3.48
CA MET A 165 -10.01 -2.23 -2.35
C MET A 165 -10.19 -3.74 -2.14
N GLY A 166 -10.19 -4.52 -3.22
CA GLY A 166 -10.27 -5.98 -3.15
C GLY A 166 -9.07 -6.60 -2.44
N ALA A 167 -7.86 -6.18 -2.81
CA ALA A 167 -6.64 -6.66 -2.17
C ALA A 167 -6.56 -6.21 -0.69
N LEU A 168 -6.88 -4.95 -0.41
CA LEU A 168 -6.88 -4.39 0.94
C LEU A 168 -7.84 -5.12 1.87
N VAL A 169 -9.12 -5.25 1.51
CA VAL A 169 -10.14 -5.94 2.31
C VAL A 169 -9.75 -7.40 2.58
N ARG A 170 -9.24 -8.11 1.57
CA ARG A 170 -8.79 -9.51 1.73
C ARG A 170 -7.53 -9.65 2.60
N SER A 171 -6.58 -8.71 2.51
CA SER A 171 -5.33 -8.77 3.27
C SER A 171 -5.57 -8.56 4.76
N GLU A 172 -6.40 -7.61 5.11
CA GLU A 172 -6.76 -7.33 6.49
C GLU A 172 -7.54 -8.49 7.13
N TRP A 173 -8.46 -9.08 6.38
CA TRP A 173 -9.18 -10.26 6.86
C TRP A 173 -8.24 -11.44 7.13
N ARG A 174 -7.24 -11.67 6.27
CA ARG A 174 -6.23 -12.72 6.47
C ARG A 174 -5.32 -12.44 7.66
N ALA A 175 -4.88 -11.20 7.86
CA ALA A 175 -4.04 -10.82 8.99
C ALA A 175 -4.73 -11.14 10.33
N ARG A 176 -6.02 -10.83 10.46
CA ARG A 176 -6.79 -11.10 11.68
C ARG A 176 -7.10 -12.57 11.91
N THR A 177 -7.35 -13.34 10.86
CA THR A 177 -7.53 -14.79 11.01
C THR A 177 -6.23 -15.44 11.48
N ALA A 178 -5.07 -14.89 11.11
CA ALA A 178 -3.77 -15.31 11.60
C ALA A 178 -3.50 -14.83 13.05
N GLU A 179 -3.91 -13.61 13.41
CA GLU A 179 -3.78 -13.06 14.77
C GLU A 179 -4.67 -13.80 15.80
N ALA A 180 -5.84 -14.30 15.37
CA ALA A 180 -6.70 -15.12 16.23
C ALA A 180 -6.06 -16.46 16.60
N THR A 181 -5.04 -16.91 15.86
CA THR A 181 -4.35 -18.17 16.08
C THR A 181 -3.00 -18.05 16.79
N VAL A 182 -2.37 -16.89 16.82
CA VAL A 182 -1.07 -16.69 17.51
C VAL A 182 -0.96 -15.24 18.00
N ARG A 183 -1.02 -15.02 19.32
CA ARG A 183 -0.43 -13.82 19.94
C ARG A 183 0.98 -14.15 20.42
N PRO A 184 2.05 -13.83 19.69
CA PRO A 184 3.31 -13.51 20.31
C PRO A 184 3.23 -12.02 20.71
N THR A 185 3.63 -11.70 21.91
CA THR A 185 3.90 -10.32 22.34
C THR A 185 4.99 -9.76 21.45
N ARG A 186 4.60 -9.06 20.38
CA ARG A 186 5.55 -8.38 19.51
C ARG A 186 6.10 -7.19 20.29
N ASP A 187 7.39 -7.17 20.44
CA ASP A 187 8.12 -5.99 20.94
C ASP A 187 7.86 -4.86 19.90
N GLU A 188 7.03 -3.87 20.26
CA GLU A 188 6.58 -2.80 19.34
C GLU A 188 7.69 -1.84 18.93
N ARG A 189 8.91 -2.02 19.46
CA ARG A 189 10.06 -1.21 19.08
C ARG A 189 10.49 -1.52 17.66
N ILE A 190 10.76 -0.49 16.88
CA ILE A 190 11.34 -0.61 15.53
C ILE A 190 12.59 -1.49 15.61
N PHE A 191 12.63 -2.53 14.80
CA PHE A 191 13.77 -3.43 14.71
C PHE A 191 14.66 -3.03 13.54
N ALA A 192 15.84 -2.51 13.85
CA ALA A 192 16.82 -2.05 12.87
C ALA A 192 17.99 -3.02 12.74
N MET A 193 18.51 -3.20 11.53
CA MET A 193 19.79 -3.87 11.28
C MET A 193 20.81 -2.83 10.79
N VAL A 194 22.01 -2.87 11.35
CA VAL A 194 23.14 -2.03 10.92
C VAL A 194 24.22 -2.92 10.32
N VAL A 195 24.52 -2.71 9.05
CA VAL A 195 25.54 -3.45 8.31
C VAL A 195 26.63 -2.50 7.88
N ASP A 196 27.83 -2.67 8.46
CA ASP A 196 28.97 -1.77 8.27
C ASP A 196 30.26 -2.52 8.66
N ASP A 197 31.33 -2.45 7.88
CA ASP A 197 32.58 -3.15 8.17
C ASP A 197 33.39 -2.49 9.30
N SER A 198 33.21 -1.17 9.50
CA SER A 198 33.83 -0.42 10.58
C SER A 198 33.17 -0.72 11.94
N ILE A 199 33.90 -1.37 12.83
CA ILE A 199 33.41 -1.66 14.18
C ILE A 199 33.03 -0.39 14.95
N THR A 200 33.69 0.72 14.66
CA THR A 200 33.44 2.00 15.34
C THR A 200 32.13 2.61 14.87
N VAL A 201 31.90 2.71 13.54
CA VAL A 201 30.68 3.23 12.96
C VAL A 201 29.51 2.36 13.38
N ARG A 202 29.62 1.05 13.25
CA ARG A 202 28.59 0.09 13.64
C ARG A 202 28.16 0.25 15.11
N ARG A 203 29.13 0.38 16.05
CA ARG A 203 28.81 0.59 17.47
C ARG A 203 28.19 1.95 17.79
N VAL A 204 28.65 3.01 17.12
CA VAL A 204 28.08 4.36 17.31
C VAL A 204 26.66 4.39 16.80
N THR A 205 26.42 3.87 15.62
CA THR A 205 25.07 3.79 15.00
C THR A 205 24.13 2.93 15.86
N GLN A 206 24.59 1.76 16.31
CA GLN A 206 23.82 0.90 17.21
C GLN A 206 23.38 1.66 18.46
N ARG A 207 24.30 2.30 19.17
CA ARG A 207 23.98 3.05 20.39
C ARG A 207 23.04 4.22 20.15
N LEU A 208 23.16 4.89 19.00
CA LEU A 208 22.28 5.99 18.62
C LEU A 208 20.84 5.48 18.44
N LEU A 209 20.65 4.39 17.71
CA LEU A 209 19.34 3.80 17.47
C LEU A 209 18.72 3.21 18.75
N GLU A 210 19.50 2.52 19.57
CA GLU A 210 19.04 1.99 20.87
C GLU A 210 18.59 3.12 21.82
N ARG A 211 19.29 4.26 21.85
CA ARG A 211 18.89 5.45 22.64
C ARG A 211 17.58 6.07 22.15
N ASN A 212 17.24 5.87 20.87
CA ASN A 212 15.96 6.28 20.28
C ASN A 212 14.88 5.19 20.37
N GLY A 213 15.06 4.21 21.26
CA GLY A 213 14.06 3.18 21.55
C GLY A 213 13.97 2.07 20.52
N MET A 214 14.90 1.95 19.58
CA MET A 214 14.92 0.88 18.58
C MET A 214 15.62 -0.37 19.12
N ARG A 215 15.19 -1.54 18.67
CA ARG A 215 15.94 -2.79 18.84
C ARG A 215 16.90 -2.92 17.66
N VAL A 216 18.19 -3.20 17.95
CA VAL A 216 19.21 -3.17 16.89
C VAL A 216 19.94 -4.51 16.78
N LEU A 217 20.07 -5.00 15.56
CA LEU A 217 20.93 -6.12 15.16
C LEU A 217 22.09 -5.56 14.33
N THR A 218 23.25 -6.14 14.45
CA THR A 218 24.44 -5.65 13.71
C THR A 218 25.09 -6.77 12.92
N ALA A 219 25.57 -6.45 11.71
CA ALA A 219 26.39 -7.32 10.88
C ALA A 219 27.63 -6.58 10.38
N LYS A 220 28.73 -7.28 10.22
CA LYS A 220 30.03 -6.69 9.83
C LYS A 220 30.25 -6.69 8.31
N ASP A 221 29.41 -7.41 7.56
CA ASP A 221 29.44 -7.50 6.10
C ASP A 221 28.11 -8.06 5.56
N GLY A 222 27.94 -8.02 4.23
CA GLY A 222 26.75 -8.49 3.58
C GLY A 222 26.50 -9.99 3.77
N VAL A 223 27.55 -10.80 3.91
CA VAL A 223 27.43 -12.26 4.12
C VAL A 223 26.82 -12.55 5.47
N GLU A 224 27.29 -11.89 6.54
CA GLU A 224 26.73 -12.02 7.88
C GLU A 224 25.31 -11.45 7.94
N ALA A 225 25.04 -10.33 7.26
CA ALA A 225 23.71 -9.76 7.16
C ALA A 225 22.71 -10.75 6.52
N MET A 226 23.07 -11.38 5.41
CA MET A 226 22.25 -12.39 4.74
C MET A 226 21.99 -13.61 5.62
N ALA A 227 22.96 -14.05 6.41
CA ALA A 227 22.77 -15.13 7.35
C ALA A 227 21.76 -14.77 8.46
N LEU A 228 21.89 -13.56 9.02
CA LEU A 228 20.98 -13.06 10.06
C LEU A 228 19.56 -12.81 9.55
N LEU A 229 19.39 -12.44 8.28
CA LEU A 229 18.09 -12.24 7.65
C LEU A 229 17.29 -13.54 7.43
N GLN A 230 17.92 -14.71 7.56
CA GLN A 230 17.19 -15.98 7.52
C GLN A 230 16.30 -16.16 8.76
N ASP A 231 16.75 -15.68 9.92
CA ASP A 231 16.07 -15.84 11.21
C ASP A 231 15.40 -14.54 11.71
N HIS A 232 15.77 -13.41 11.13
CA HIS A 232 15.32 -12.08 11.58
C HIS A 232 14.84 -11.23 10.41
N VAL A 233 13.69 -10.57 10.58
CA VAL A 233 13.14 -9.62 9.59
C VAL A 233 13.14 -8.24 10.22
N PRO A 234 14.19 -7.41 9.97
CA PRO A 234 14.21 -6.03 10.47
C PRO A 234 13.22 -5.14 9.71
N ASP A 235 12.69 -4.12 10.40
CA ASP A 235 11.82 -3.10 9.81
C ASP A 235 12.63 -2.13 8.94
N VAL A 236 13.93 -1.92 9.27
CA VAL A 236 14.85 -1.05 8.53
C VAL A 236 16.26 -1.60 8.55
N ILE A 237 16.99 -1.45 7.43
CA ILE A 237 18.40 -1.81 7.32
C ILE A 237 19.19 -0.55 6.95
N LEU A 238 20.20 -0.23 7.78
CA LEU A 238 21.22 0.76 7.48
C LEU A 238 22.42 0.00 6.92
N LEU A 239 22.71 0.22 5.65
CA LEU A 239 23.69 -0.54 4.89
C LEU A 239 24.80 0.38 4.39
N ASP A 240 26.05 0.09 4.76
CA ASP A 240 27.19 0.69 4.09
C ASP A 240 27.33 0.13 2.67
N ILE A 241 27.71 1.00 1.73
CA ILE A 241 27.83 0.64 0.31
C ILE A 241 29.20 0.02 0.03
N GLU A 242 30.26 0.50 0.70
CA GLU A 242 31.64 0.10 0.45
C GLU A 242 32.12 -0.89 1.52
N MET A 243 31.78 -2.16 1.36
CA MET A 243 32.22 -3.22 2.29
C MET A 243 33.06 -4.30 1.60
N PRO A 244 34.09 -4.88 2.27
CA PRO A 244 34.81 -6.02 1.75
C PRO A 244 33.91 -7.28 1.68
N ARG A 245 34.17 -8.16 0.68
CA ARG A 245 33.51 -9.44 0.42
C ARG A 245 32.12 -9.38 -0.18
N MET A 246 31.28 -8.47 0.21
CA MET A 246 29.95 -8.25 -0.36
C MET A 246 29.58 -6.80 -0.06
N ASP A 247 29.54 -5.98 -1.10
CA ASP A 247 29.15 -4.57 -1.04
C ASP A 247 27.64 -4.39 -0.85
N GLY A 248 27.21 -3.15 -0.67
CA GLY A 248 25.83 -2.80 -0.43
C GLY A 248 24.95 -2.75 -1.69
N TYR A 249 25.44 -3.21 -2.85
CA TYR A 249 24.70 -3.27 -4.10
C TYR A 249 24.13 -4.65 -4.40
#